data_072abc766b80123b296b77a36784e89e
#
_entry.id   072abc766b80123b296b77a36784e89e
#
_cell.length_a   1.000
_cell.length_b   1.000
_cell.length_c   1.000
_cell.angle_alpha   90.00
_cell.angle_beta   90.00
_cell.angle_gamma   90.00
#
_symmetry.space_group_name_H-M   'P 1'
#
loop_
_entity.id
_entity.type
_entity.pdbx_description
1 polymer ?
#
loop_
_entity_poly.entity_id
_entity_poly.type
_entity_poly.pdbx_seq_one_letter_code
_entity_poly.pdbx_strand_id
1 'polypeptide(L)'
;VIEFPALMPSGKPLWPEFWKQDELEAIKAEIPVGKWSAQYQQDPTSEEGALIKREWWRTWNRSSPPPCEAIIQSWDTAFLKTERSDYSAVTTWGIFYHPDDDGRMAPNLIMLDAYKEKLEFPDLKKAAYDKYWEYEPDQLVVEKKASGAPLIFELRAMGLPVTEFTPSRGQDKIARVNAVSDLFASGVVWCPDTRFADEVMEEVASFPAGDHDDYVDSMSQALIRFRQGGWIRSPTDDWDDEPTYRRPVEYY
;
A
#
# COMPACT_ATOMS: atom_id res chain seq x y z
N VAL A 1 -28.03 -10.39 5.74
CA VAL A 1 -27.58 -9.79 7.01
C VAL A 1 -28.02 -8.33 6.95
N ILE A 2 -28.50 -7.74 8.04
CA ILE A 2 -28.77 -6.29 8.15
C ILE A 2 -27.66 -5.73 9.04
N GLU A 3 -26.89 -4.80 8.49
CA GLU A 3 -25.77 -4.15 9.16
C GLU A 3 -26.16 -2.74 9.59
N PHE A 4 -25.71 -2.31 10.76
CA PHE A 4 -25.94 -0.98 11.31
C PHE A 4 -24.59 -0.32 11.63
N PRO A 5 -23.84 0.15 10.61
CA PRO A 5 -22.56 0.77 10.84
C PRO A 5 -22.70 2.08 11.60
N ALA A 6 -21.81 2.38 12.52
CA ALA A 6 -21.84 3.63 13.28
C ALA A 6 -21.72 4.87 12.39
N LEU A 7 -20.88 4.77 11.35
CA LEU A 7 -20.77 5.75 10.28
C LEU A 7 -21.25 5.14 8.96
N MET A 8 -22.19 5.81 8.32
CA MET A 8 -22.69 5.43 6.99
C MET A 8 -21.62 5.72 5.91
N PRO A 9 -21.74 5.18 4.68
CA PRO A 9 -20.86 5.51 3.56
C PRO A 9 -20.78 7.00 3.23
N SER A 10 -21.78 7.79 3.64
CA SER A 10 -21.80 9.25 3.54
C SER A 10 -20.92 9.97 4.57
N GLY A 11 -20.25 9.23 5.48
CA GLY A 11 -19.50 9.76 6.61
C GLY A 11 -20.35 10.28 7.78
N LYS A 12 -21.67 10.21 7.66
CA LYS A 12 -22.58 10.67 8.72
C LYS A 12 -22.90 9.54 9.71
N PRO A 13 -23.08 9.85 11.01
CA PRO A 13 -23.56 8.87 11.97
C PRO A 13 -24.89 8.26 11.53
N LEU A 14 -25.03 6.95 11.70
CA LEU A 14 -26.32 6.26 11.48
C LEU A 14 -27.37 6.73 12.50
N TRP A 15 -26.94 7.08 13.70
CA TRP A 15 -27.80 7.45 14.81
C TRP A 15 -27.37 8.77 15.46
N PRO A 16 -27.59 9.93 14.75
CA PRO A 16 -27.04 11.23 15.15
C PRO A 16 -27.62 11.79 16.44
N GLU A 17 -28.77 11.30 16.91
CA GLU A 17 -29.36 11.65 18.20
C GLU A 17 -28.60 11.02 19.37
N PHE A 18 -27.92 9.89 19.14
CA PHE A 18 -27.19 9.15 20.16
C PHE A 18 -25.67 9.36 20.07
N TRP A 19 -25.12 9.33 18.85
CA TRP A 19 -23.70 9.53 18.58
C TRP A 19 -23.46 10.73 17.71
N LYS A 20 -22.64 11.67 18.19
CA LYS A 20 -22.17 12.78 17.36
C LYS A 20 -21.00 12.34 16.49
N GLN A 21 -20.84 13.00 15.35
CA GLN A 21 -19.79 12.66 14.40
C GLN A 21 -18.40 12.82 15.02
N ASP A 22 -18.16 13.93 15.72
CA ASP A 22 -16.90 14.22 16.40
C ASP A 22 -16.55 13.18 17.50
N GLU A 23 -17.55 12.67 18.21
CA GLU A 23 -17.37 11.60 19.19
C GLU A 23 -16.95 10.28 18.51
N LEU A 24 -17.60 9.91 17.40
CA LEU A 24 -17.27 8.70 16.66
C LEU A 24 -15.88 8.81 16.00
N GLU A 25 -15.52 9.98 15.47
CA GLU A 25 -14.20 10.23 14.92
C GLU A 25 -13.09 10.17 16.00
N ALA A 26 -13.36 10.69 17.19
CA ALA A 26 -12.43 10.58 18.33
C ALA A 26 -12.21 9.12 18.73
N ILE A 27 -13.29 8.35 18.88
CA ILE A 27 -13.21 6.91 19.20
C ILE A 27 -12.46 6.16 18.10
N LYS A 28 -12.80 6.46 16.83
CA LYS A 28 -12.12 5.87 15.68
C LYS A 28 -10.62 6.16 15.67
N ALA A 29 -10.18 7.31 16.17
CA ALA A 29 -8.78 7.67 16.28
C ALA A 29 -8.04 6.97 17.44
N GLU A 30 -8.75 6.59 18.51
CA GLU A 30 -8.18 6.02 19.73
C GLU A 30 -8.06 4.49 19.70
N ILE A 31 -8.96 3.79 19.00
CA ILE A 31 -8.98 2.32 19.01
C ILE A 31 -8.33 1.74 17.74
N PRO A 32 -7.78 0.50 17.81
CA PRO A 32 -7.25 -0.21 16.64
C PRO A 32 -8.29 -0.31 15.51
N VAL A 33 -7.82 -0.23 14.26
CA VAL A 33 -8.69 -0.21 13.05
C VAL A 33 -9.58 -1.44 12.98
N GLY A 34 -9.03 -2.65 13.18
CA GLY A 34 -9.83 -3.88 13.17
C GLY A 34 -10.89 -3.92 14.27
N LYS A 35 -10.62 -3.32 15.44
CA LYS A 35 -11.60 -3.20 16.51
C LYS A 35 -12.70 -2.21 16.16
N TRP A 36 -12.36 -1.10 15.49
CA TRP A 36 -13.33 -0.16 14.96
C TRP A 36 -14.24 -0.85 13.94
N SER A 37 -13.66 -1.51 12.93
CA SER A 37 -14.40 -2.22 11.88
C SER A 37 -15.33 -3.27 12.46
N ALA A 38 -14.85 -4.14 13.35
CA ALA A 38 -15.67 -5.19 13.93
C ALA A 38 -16.80 -4.69 14.83
N GLN A 39 -16.53 -3.73 15.74
CA GLN A 39 -17.46 -3.33 16.80
C GLN A 39 -18.37 -2.17 16.40
N TYR A 40 -17.85 -1.21 15.64
CA TYR A 40 -18.57 0.01 15.28
C TYR A 40 -19.12 -0.01 13.87
N GLN A 41 -18.39 -0.62 12.92
CA GLN A 41 -18.88 -0.73 11.55
C GLN A 41 -19.60 -2.04 11.26
N GLN A 42 -19.60 -2.99 12.22
CA GLN A 42 -20.18 -4.33 12.08
C GLN A 42 -19.59 -5.13 10.90
N ASP A 43 -18.36 -4.80 10.54
CA ASP A 43 -17.57 -5.42 9.47
C ASP A 43 -16.32 -6.06 10.11
N PRO A 44 -16.46 -7.26 10.74
CA PRO A 44 -15.30 -7.95 11.29
C PRO A 44 -14.46 -8.52 10.18
N THR A 45 -13.19 -8.18 10.18
CA THR A 45 -12.22 -8.75 9.23
C THR A 45 -12.17 -10.26 9.42
N SER A 46 -12.53 -11.00 8.39
CA SER A 46 -12.34 -12.45 8.36
C SER A 46 -10.97 -12.74 7.76
N GLU A 47 -10.02 -13.13 8.61
CA GLU A 47 -8.72 -13.64 8.13
C GLU A 47 -8.83 -15.06 7.51
N GLU A 48 -10.02 -15.67 7.57
CA GLU A 48 -10.29 -16.96 6.97
C GLU A 48 -10.30 -16.83 5.43
N GLY A 49 -9.23 -17.29 4.81
CA GLY A 49 -8.99 -17.15 3.37
C GLY A 49 -8.14 -15.95 2.97
N ALA A 50 -7.62 -15.16 3.91
CA ALA A 50 -6.65 -14.10 3.63
C ALA A 50 -5.41 -14.65 2.92
N LEU A 51 -4.99 -13.99 1.84
CA LEU A 51 -3.78 -14.36 1.10
C LEU A 51 -2.50 -13.92 1.83
N ILE A 52 -2.59 -12.84 2.60
CA ILE A 52 -1.52 -12.32 3.45
C ILE A 52 -2.09 -12.13 4.85
N LYS A 53 -1.53 -12.85 5.81
CA LYS A 53 -2.01 -12.82 7.19
C LYS A 53 -1.40 -11.64 7.94
N ARG A 54 -2.18 -11.05 8.86
CA ARG A 54 -1.72 -9.95 9.72
C ARG A 54 -0.48 -10.35 10.54
N GLU A 55 -0.40 -11.57 11.02
CA GLU A 55 0.72 -12.10 11.82
C GLU A 55 2.06 -12.22 11.06
N TRP A 56 2.05 -12.12 9.73
CA TRP A 56 3.27 -12.17 8.92
C TRP A 56 4.00 -10.84 8.83
N TRP A 57 3.36 -9.75 9.23
CA TRP A 57 3.98 -8.44 9.28
C TRP A 57 4.88 -8.31 10.50
N ARG A 58 6.07 -7.75 10.30
CA ARG A 58 6.96 -7.38 11.39
C ARG A 58 6.76 -5.91 11.76
N THR A 59 6.77 -5.61 13.06
CA THR A 59 6.61 -4.24 13.55
C THR A 59 7.95 -3.58 13.79
N TRP A 60 8.13 -2.37 13.24
CA TRP A 60 9.27 -1.52 13.48
C TRP A 60 9.00 -0.57 14.64
N ASN A 61 9.56 -0.86 15.81
CA ASN A 61 9.26 -0.16 17.08
C ASN A 61 10.17 1.06 17.34
N ARG A 62 10.89 1.58 16.34
CA ARG A 62 11.73 2.78 16.50
C ARG A 62 10.98 4.01 15.97
N SER A 63 11.31 5.19 16.54
CA SER A 63 10.68 6.47 16.19
C SER A 63 10.98 6.96 14.77
N SER A 64 12.05 6.47 14.16
CA SER A 64 12.43 6.77 12.78
C SER A 64 12.61 5.48 11.97
N PRO A 65 12.28 5.49 10.68
CA PRO A 65 12.52 4.35 9.82
C PRO A 65 14.03 4.05 9.70
N PRO A 66 14.42 2.83 9.32
CA PRO A 66 15.80 2.53 9.02
C PRO A 66 16.27 3.30 7.78
N PRO A 67 17.57 3.56 7.62
CA PRO A 67 18.10 4.06 6.36
C PRO A 67 17.81 3.04 5.24
N CYS A 68 17.16 3.51 4.17
CA CYS A 68 16.80 2.70 3.03
C CYS A 68 17.80 2.87 1.89
N GLU A 69 18.13 1.77 1.19
CA GLU A 69 18.99 1.78 0.02
C GLU A 69 18.24 2.29 -1.22
N ALA A 70 16.97 1.98 -1.32
CA ALA A 70 16.08 2.49 -2.35
C ALA A 70 14.65 2.63 -1.83
N ILE A 71 13.92 3.58 -2.38
CA ILE A 71 12.52 3.87 -2.05
C ILE A 71 11.67 3.77 -3.31
N ILE A 72 10.56 3.03 -3.23
CA ILE A 72 9.53 2.97 -4.26
C ILE A 72 8.23 3.52 -3.70
N GLN A 73 7.65 4.49 -4.41
CA GLN A 73 6.32 5.00 -4.15
C GLN A 73 5.39 4.53 -5.25
N SER A 74 4.28 3.89 -4.88
CA SER A 74 3.34 3.30 -5.84
C SER A 74 1.95 3.87 -5.68
N TRP A 75 1.37 4.35 -6.78
CA TRP A 75 0.03 4.91 -6.84
C TRP A 75 -0.93 3.99 -7.59
N ASP A 76 -2.02 3.61 -6.92
CA ASP A 76 -3.26 3.19 -7.58
C ASP A 76 -4.24 4.37 -7.59
N THR A 77 -4.75 4.72 -8.76
CA THR A 77 -5.51 5.96 -8.93
C THR A 77 -6.93 5.68 -9.42
N ALA A 78 -7.89 6.45 -8.91
CA ALA A 78 -9.27 6.44 -9.37
C ALA A 78 -9.72 7.83 -9.78
N PHE A 79 -10.70 7.93 -10.70
CA PHE A 79 -11.36 9.18 -11.04
C PHE A 79 -12.63 9.37 -10.23
N LEU A 80 -12.77 10.52 -9.60
CA LEU A 80 -14.05 10.96 -9.08
C LEU A 80 -15.00 11.33 -10.25
N LYS A 81 -15.89 10.39 -10.61
CA LYS A 81 -16.99 10.67 -11.56
C LYS A 81 -18.35 10.70 -10.88
N THR A 82 -18.46 10.09 -9.71
CA THR A 82 -19.71 9.99 -8.93
C THR A 82 -19.39 9.85 -7.45
N GLU A 83 -20.39 9.99 -6.56
CA GLU A 83 -20.28 9.73 -5.12
C GLU A 83 -19.83 8.28 -4.77
N ARG A 84 -19.93 7.35 -5.73
CA ARG A 84 -19.50 5.94 -5.63
C ARG A 84 -18.11 5.69 -6.21
N SER A 85 -17.34 6.75 -6.48
CA SER A 85 -15.98 6.59 -7.03
C SER A 85 -15.05 5.97 -6.02
N ASP A 86 -14.10 5.16 -6.55
CA ASP A 86 -13.07 4.49 -5.76
C ASP A 86 -12.05 5.50 -5.20
N TYR A 87 -11.26 5.07 -4.24
CA TYR A 87 -10.18 5.87 -3.67
C TYR A 87 -8.96 5.87 -4.57
N SER A 88 -8.19 6.94 -4.49
CA SER A 88 -6.79 6.92 -4.92
C SER A 88 -5.93 6.59 -3.71
N ALA A 89 -5.05 5.59 -3.85
CA ALA A 89 -4.18 5.13 -2.80
C ALA A 89 -2.71 5.19 -3.21
N VAL A 90 -1.85 5.49 -2.26
CA VAL A 90 -0.41 5.41 -2.40
C VAL A 90 0.19 4.68 -1.22
N THR A 91 1.17 3.83 -1.49
CA THR A 91 2.06 3.26 -0.49
C THR A 91 3.51 3.54 -0.84
N THR A 92 4.30 3.92 0.16
CA THR A 92 5.73 4.21 0.02
C THR A 92 6.53 3.17 0.79
N TRP A 93 7.47 2.54 0.10
CA TRP A 93 8.23 1.40 0.60
C TRP A 93 9.72 1.63 0.45
N GLY A 94 10.48 1.25 1.46
CA GLY A 94 11.94 1.26 1.42
C GLY A 94 12.53 -0.13 1.53
N ILE A 95 13.68 -0.36 0.87
CA ILE A 95 14.49 -1.55 1.12
C ILE A 95 15.62 -1.20 2.06
N PHE A 96 15.84 -2.03 3.08
CA PHE A 96 16.88 -1.86 4.07
C PHE A 96 17.49 -3.22 4.44
N TYR A 97 18.66 -3.21 5.07
CA TYR A 97 19.30 -4.44 5.50
C TYR A 97 19.12 -4.67 6.99
N HIS A 98 18.73 -5.89 7.34
CA HIS A 98 18.52 -6.32 8.71
C HIS A 98 19.18 -7.69 8.92
N PRO A 99 19.80 -7.98 10.09
CA PRO A 99 20.31 -9.30 10.38
C PRO A 99 19.21 -10.37 10.30
N ASP A 100 19.50 -11.46 9.58
CA ASP A 100 18.70 -12.68 9.61
C ASP A 100 18.96 -13.51 10.86
N ASP A 101 18.38 -14.70 10.96
CA ASP A 101 18.53 -15.59 12.11
C ASP A 101 19.99 -16.11 12.28
N ASP A 102 20.79 -16.10 11.21
CA ASP A 102 22.21 -16.44 11.20
C ASP A 102 23.11 -15.22 11.48
N GLY A 103 22.53 -14.03 11.67
CA GLY A 103 23.23 -12.77 11.88
C GLY A 103 23.81 -12.13 10.62
N ARG A 104 23.43 -12.62 9.42
CA ARG A 104 23.85 -12.05 8.16
C ARG A 104 22.90 -10.94 7.75
N MET A 105 23.46 -9.86 7.20
CA MET A 105 22.65 -8.74 6.70
C MET A 105 21.88 -9.20 5.45
N ALA A 106 20.55 -9.25 5.57
CA ALA A 106 19.63 -9.64 4.50
C ALA A 106 18.73 -8.46 4.12
N PRO A 107 18.32 -8.36 2.83
CA PRO A 107 17.40 -7.32 2.40
C PRO A 107 16.01 -7.53 2.99
N ASN A 108 15.40 -6.46 3.51
CA ASN A 108 14.08 -6.41 4.07
C ASN A 108 13.33 -5.20 3.50
N LEU A 109 12.03 -5.24 3.51
CA LEU A 109 11.15 -4.16 3.04
C LEU A 109 10.46 -3.50 4.24
N ILE A 110 10.35 -2.19 4.23
CA ILE A 110 9.61 -1.43 5.22
C ILE A 110 8.62 -0.48 4.56
N MET A 111 7.40 -0.47 5.05
CA MET A 111 6.42 0.54 4.68
C MET A 111 6.78 1.85 5.40
N LEU A 112 6.99 2.92 4.63
CA LEU A 112 7.35 4.24 5.14
C LEU A 112 6.14 5.14 5.31
N ASP A 113 5.16 4.99 4.41
CA ASP A 113 3.93 5.79 4.39
C ASP A 113 2.82 5.09 3.63
N ALA A 114 1.59 5.42 3.97
CA ALA A 114 0.41 5.09 3.18
C ALA A 114 -0.63 6.19 3.31
N TYR A 115 -1.28 6.51 2.19
CA TYR A 115 -2.32 7.53 2.12
C TYR A 115 -3.40 7.09 1.13
N LYS A 116 -4.65 7.30 1.49
CA LYS A 116 -5.81 6.95 0.67
C LYS A 116 -6.91 7.99 0.84
N GLU A 117 -7.35 8.56 -0.28
CA GLU A 117 -8.43 9.56 -0.28
C GLU A 117 -9.17 9.58 -1.62
N LYS A 118 -10.40 10.08 -1.59
CA LYS A 118 -11.17 10.39 -2.80
C LYS A 118 -10.78 11.77 -3.29
N LEU A 119 -10.00 11.82 -4.36
CA LEU A 119 -9.43 13.07 -4.87
C LEU A 119 -9.95 13.39 -6.27
N GLU A 120 -10.25 14.66 -6.52
CA GLU A 120 -10.36 15.17 -7.87
C GLU A 120 -8.97 15.27 -8.52
N PHE A 121 -8.92 15.28 -9.84
CA PHE A 121 -7.64 15.22 -10.55
C PHE A 121 -6.63 16.33 -10.17
N PRO A 122 -7.02 17.58 -9.96
CA PRO A 122 -6.07 18.62 -9.52
C PRO A 122 -5.44 18.31 -8.15
N ASP A 123 -6.26 17.80 -7.21
CA ASP A 123 -5.83 17.46 -5.86
C ASP A 123 -4.98 16.18 -5.87
N LEU A 124 -5.35 15.18 -6.67
CA LEU A 124 -4.56 13.97 -6.91
C LEU A 124 -3.16 14.32 -7.45
N LYS A 125 -3.08 15.21 -8.46
CA LYS A 125 -1.80 15.67 -9.00
C LYS A 125 -0.96 16.37 -7.93
N LYS A 126 -1.60 17.25 -7.14
CA LYS A 126 -0.92 17.94 -6.04
C LYS A 126 -0.43 16.96 -4.97
N ALA A 127 -1.27 16.02 -4.54
CA ALA A 127 -0.90 15.00 -3.56
C ALA A 127 0.27 14.15 -4.03
N ALA A 128 0.25 13.71 -5.30
CA ALA A 128 1.32 12.92 -5.88
C ALA A 128 2.64 13.72 -5.97
N TYR A 129 2.58 15.00 -6.30
CA TYR A 129 3.75 15.87 -6.31
C TYR A 129 4.31 16.10 -4.91
N ASP A 130 3.46 16.43 -3.93
CA ASP A 130 3.87 16.69 -2.55
C ASP A 130 4.49 15.44 -1.92
N LYS A 131 3.86 14.26 -2.10
CA LYS A 131 4.36 12.98 -1.62
C LYS A 131 5.67 12.54 -2.28
N TYR A 132 5.87 12.89 -3.54
CA TYR A 132 7.16 12.65 -4.21
C TYR A 132 8.29 13.41 -3.49
N TRP A 133 8.12 14.70 -3.22
CA TRP A 133 9.15 15.51 -2.56
C TRP A 133 9.31 15.23 -1.06
N GLU A 134 8.29 14.63 -0.43
CA GLU A 134 8.38 14.19 0.97
C GLU A 134 9.32 13.00 1.14
N TYR A 135 9.32 12.06 0.19
CA TYR A 135 10.06 10.80 0.27
C TYR A 135 11.21 10.68 -0.74
N GLU A 136 11.26 11.52 -1.75
CA GLU A 136 12.23 11.50 -2.83
C GLU A 136 12.49 10.07 -3.36
N PRO A 137 11.42 9.33 -3.80
CA PRO A 137 11.56 7.93 -4.17
C PRO A 137 12.44 7.76 -5.41
N ASP A 138 13.24 6.69 -5.43
CA ASP A 138 14.03 6.28 -6.59
C ASP A 138 13.13 5.88 -7.77
N GLN A 139 11.93 5.39 -7.47
CA GLN A 139 10.92 5.10 -8.47
C GLN A 139 9.54 5.55 -8.01
N LEU A 140 8.90 6.36 -8.84
CA LEU A 140 7.50 6.73 -8.72
C LEU A 140 6.69 5.87 -9.69
N VAL A 141 5.98 4.88 -9.17
CA VAL A 141 5.20 3.92 -9.96
C VAL A 141 3.75 4.37 -10.01
N VAL A 142 3.15 4.41 -11.20
CA VAL A 142 1.73 4.72 -11.39
C VAL A 142 1.11 3.69 -12.32
N GLU A 143 -0.01 3.08 -11.92
CA GLU A 143 -0.72 2.14 -12.79
C GLU A 143 -1.33 2.84 -13.99
N LYS A 144 -1.04 2.33 -15.19
CA LYS A 144 -1.57 2.85 -16.45
C LYS A 144 -3.02 2.39 -16.67
N LYS A 145 -3.92 2.90 -15.87
CA LYS A 145 -5.37 2.83 -16.05
C LYS A 145 -5.88 4.14 -16.70
N ALA A 146 -7.18 4.20 -16.94
CA ALA A 146 -7.82 5.42 -17.47
C ALA A 146 -7.54 6.67 -16.59
N SER A 147 -7.44 6.50 -15.27
CA SER A 147 -7.13 7.53 -14.28
C SER A 147 -5.64 7.82 -14.14
N GLY A 148 -4.78 6.83 -14.26
CA GLY A 148 -3.34 6.99 -14.10
C GLY A 148 -2.66 7.61 -15.32
N ALA A 149 -3.16 7.40 -16.53
CA ALA A 149 -2.53 7.91 -17.74
C ALA A 149 -2.40 9.45 -17.78
N PRO A 150 -3.45 10.25 -17.43
CA PRO A 150 -3.31 11.69 -17.30
C PRO A 150 -2.34 12.11 -16.18
N LEU A 151 -2.36 11.42 -15.04
CA LEU A 151 -1.44 11.71 -13.93
C LEU A 151 0.01 11.48 -14.34
N ILE A 152 0.31 10.37 -15.01
CA ILE A 152 1.64 10.07 -15.55
C ILE A 152 2.12 11.19 -16.47
N PHE A 153 1.26 11.65 -17.39
CA PHE A 153 1.60 12.73 -18.32
C PHE A 153 1.93 14.03 -17.59
N GLU A 154 1.08 14.45 -16.65
CA GLU A 154 1.27 15.71 -15.90
C GLU A 154 2.51 15.65 -15.01
N LEU A 155 2.73 14.55 -14.26
CA LEU A 155 3.91 14.43 -13.40
C LEU A 155 5.21 14.41 -14.20
N ARG A 156 5.23 13.76 -15.38
CA ARG A 156 6.38 13.80 -16.30
C ARG A 156 6.61 15.19 -16.86
N ALA A 157 5.55 15.93 -17.19
CA ALA A 157 5.65 17.34 -17.62
C ALA A 157 6.22 18.24 -16.51
N MET A 158 6.04 17.88 -15.24
CA MET A 158 6.63 18.54 -14.08
C MET A 158 8.07 18.08 -13.79
N GLY A 159 8.63 17.18 -14.60
CA GLY A 159 10.00 16.68 -14.47
C GLY A 159 10.17 15.49 -13.53
N LEU A 160 9.10 14.83 -13.09
CA LEU A 160 9.19 13.67 -12.20
C LEU A 160 9.44 12.37 -12.99
N PRO A 161 10.31 11.47 -12.49
CA PRO A 161 10.68 10.22 -13.18
C PRO A 161 9.61 9.13 -12.96
N VAL A 162 8.44 9.27 -13.59
CA VAL A 162 7.33 8.32 -13.42
C VAL A 162 7.56 7.05 -14.22
N THR A 163 7.49 5.92 -13.53
CA THR A 163 7.47 4.57 -14.11
C THR A 163 6.02 4.11 -14.29
N GLU A 164 5.65 3.72 -15.52
CA GLU A 164 4.33 3.15 -15.78
C GLU A 164 4.28 1.70 -15.32
N PHE A 165 3.26 1.35 -14.59
CA PHE A 165 2.91 -0.03 -14.29
C PHE A 165 1.72 -0.45 -15.14
N THR A 166 1.88 -1.55 -15.87
CA THR A 166 0.78 -2.14 -16.66
C THR A 166 0.67 -3.60 -16.26
N PRO A 167 -0.43 -4.01 -15.61
CA PRO A 167 -0.65 -5.41 -15.28
C PRO A 167 -0.61 -6.28 -16.54
N SER A 168 0.09 -7.41 -16.49
CA SER A 168 0.12 -8.37 -17.59
C SER A 168 -1.27 -8.97 -17.81
N ARG A 169 -1.60 -9.31 -19.07
CA ARG A 169 -2.86 -10.01 -19.37
C ARG A 169 -2.92 -11.33 -18.60
N GLY A 170 -3.99 -11.52 -17.80
CA GLY A 170 -4.19 -12.71 -16.98
C GLY A 170 -3.60 -12.63 -15.56
N GLN A 171 -2.90 -11.57 -15.19
CA GLN A 171 -2.57 -11.27 -13.80
C GLN A 171 -3.69 -10.47 -13.18
N ASP A 172 -4.68 -11.17 -12.62
CA ASP A 172 -5.68 -10.54 -11.77
C ASP A 172 -5.07 -10.09 -10.42
N LYS A 173 -5.85 -9.38 -9.62
CA LYS A 173 -5.41 -8.89 -8.31
C LYS A 173 -4.92 -10.02 -7.40
N ILE A 174 -5.61 -11.16 -7.39
CA ILE A 174 -5.25 -12.34 -6.59
C ILE A 174 -3.88 -12.86 -7.00
N ALA A 175 -3.60 -12.97 -8.30
CA ALA A 175 -2.30 -13.42 -8.80
C ALA A 175 -1.17 -12.44 -8.41
N ARG A 176 -1.43 -11.12 -8.42
CA ARG A 176 -0.45 -10.11 -7.97
C ARG A 176 -0.14 -10.21 -6.49
N VAL A 177 -1.17 -10.40 -5.65
CA VAL A 177 -0.98 -10.58 -4.20
C VAL A 177 -0.24 -11.88 -3.92
N ASN A 178 -0.59 -12.97 -4.58
CA ASN A 178 0.12 -14.24 -4.44
C ASN A 178 1.59 -14.13 -4.84
N ALA A 179 1.90 -13.31 -5.86
CA ALA A 179 3.30 -13.09 -6.29
C ALA A 179 4.18 -12.40 -5.25
N VAL A 180 3.61 -11.85 -4.17
CA VAL A 180 4.34 -11.18 -3.10
C VAL A 180 4.04 -11.73 -1.70
N SER A 181 3.09 -12.66 -1.57
CA SER A 181 2.66 -13.21 -0.27
C SER A 181 3.78 -13.96 0.46
N ASP A 182 4.69 -14.58 -0.28
CA ASP A 182 5.85 -15.27 0.23
C ASP A 182 6.86 -14.33 0.92
N LEU A 183 6.96 -13.06 0.52
CA LEU A 183 7.76 -12.06 1.21
C LEU A 183 7.22 -11.81 2.63
N PHE A 184 5.91 -11.77 2.80
CA PHE A 184 5.28 -11.64 4.11
C PHE A 184 5.48 -12.91 4.94
N ALA A 185 5.22 -14.07 4.36
CA ALA A 185 5.37 -15.36 5.04
C ALA A 185 6.81 -15.62 5.49
N SER A 186 7.82 -15.10 4.77
CA SER A 186 9.23 -15.18 5.16
C SER A 186 9.64 -14.14 6.22
N GLY A 187 8.72 -13.24 6.62
CA GLY A 187 8.98 -12.24 7.66
C GLY A 187 9.97 -11.14 7.28
N VAL A 188 10.11 -10.84 5.97
CA VAL A 188 10.98 -9.74 5.52
C VAL A 188 10.24 -8.42 5.32
N VAL A 189 8.93 -8.38 5.57
CA VAL A 189 8.09 -7.18 5.41
C VAL A 189 7.80 -6.57 6.77
N TRP A 190 8.13 -5.29 6.90
CA TRP A 190 8.02 -4.50 8.12
C TRP A 190 7.07 -3.32 7.93
N CYS A 191 6.43 -2.91 9.01
CA CYS A 191 5.63 -1.69 9.07
C CYS A 191 5.90 -0.95 10.38
N PRO A 192 5.77 0.40 10.42
CA PRO A 192 5.84 1.15 11.65
C PRO A 192 4.58 0.90 12.50
N ASP A 193 4.70 1.14 13.81
CA ASP A 193 3.55 1.14 14.73
C ASP A 193 2.80 2.48 14.59
N THR A 194 2.00 2.59 13.53
CA THR A 194 1.25 3.79 13.18
C THR A 194 -0.14 3.43 12.67
N ARG A 195 -1.04 4.40 12.74
CA ARG A 195 -2.41 4.21 12.28
C ARG A 195 -2.51 3.86 10.79
N PHE A 196 -1.73 4.54 9.92
CA PHE A 196 -1.78 4.22 8.48
C PHE A 196 -1.31 2.79 8.19
N ALA A 197 -0.35 2.29 8.97
CA ALA A 197 0.10 0.91 8.82
C ALA A 197 -0.99 -0.09 9.23
N ASP A 198 -1.72 0.21 10.31
CA ASP A 198 -2.88 -0.58 10.72
C ASP A 198 -3.98 -0.59 9.65
N GLU A 199 -4.25 0.54 8.99
CA GLU A 199 -5.24 0.63 7.92
C GLU A 199 -4.85 -0.23 6.70
N VAL A 200 -3.58 -0.22 6.31
CA VAL A 200 -3.06 -1.08 5.23
C VAL A 200 -3.15 -2.55 5.63
N MET A 201 -2.68 -2.91 6.83
CA MET A 201 -2.72 -4.30 7.31
C MET A 201 -4.14 -4.85 7.36
N GLU A 202 -5.11 -4.05 7.80
CA GLU A 202 -6.52 -4.45 7.87
C GLU A 202 -7.09 -4.73 6.48
N GLU A 203 -6.86 -3.83 5.51
CA GLU A 203 -7.32 -4.01 4.14
C GLU A 203 -6.66 -5.22 3.48
N VAL A 204 -5.36 -5.40 3.67
CA VAL A 204 -4.60 -6.55 3.12
C VAL A 204 -5.06 -7.87 3.75
N ALA A 205 -5.31 -7.89 5.06
CA ALA A 205 -5.79 -9.10 5.76
C ALA A 205 -7.23 -9.47 5.41
N SER A 206 -8.06 -8.50 4.99
CA SER A 206 -9.43 -8.75 4.52
C SER A 206 -9.50 -9.19 3.06
N PHE A 207 -8.47 -8.97 2.27
CA PHE A 207 -8.46 -9.33 0.85
C PHE A 207 -8.39 -10.86 0.66
N PRO A 208 -9.19 -11.48 -0.26
CA PRO A 208 -10.00 -10.84 -1.31
C PRO A 208 -11.48 -10.56 -0.93
N ALA A 209 -11.88 -10.79 0.31
CA ALA A 209 -13.28 -10.70 0.74
C ALA A 209 -13.70 -9.28 1.18
N GLY A 210 -12.74 -8.38 1.43
CA GLY A 210 -13.00 -7.01 1.88
C GLY A 210 -13.63 -6.12 0.80
N ASP A 211 -14.28 -5.04 1.25
CA ASP A 211 -14.96 -4.07 0.37
C ASP A 211 -14.00 -3.15 -0.39
N HIS A 212 -12.76 -3.02 0.08
CA HIS A 212 -11.71 -2.16 -0.49
C HIS A 212 -10.44 -2.94 -0.74
N ASP A 213 -9.75 -2.59 -1.83
CA ASP A 213 -8.49 -3.19 -2.25
C ASP A 213 -7.49 -2.19 -2.85
N ASP A 214 -7.70 -0.89 -2.59
CA ASP A 214 -6.88 0.19 -3.14
C ASP A 214 -5.44 0.15 -2.61
N TYR A 215 -5.27 -0.10 -1.30
CA TYR A 215 -3.95 -0.31 -0.70
C TYR A 215 -3.32 -1.62 -1.15
N VAL A 216 -4.12 -2.68 -1.34
CA VAL A 216 -3.63 -3.97 -1.84
C VAL A 216 -3.03 -3.82 -3.24
N ASP A 217 -3.70 -3.07 -4.13
CA ASP A 217 -3.21 -2.80 -5.47
C ASP A 217 -1.91 -1.98 -5.43
N SER A 218 -1.89 -0.87 -4.72
CA SER A 218 -0.71 -0.02 -4.55
C SER A 218 0.49 -0.78 -3.96
N MET A 219 0.26 -1.55 -2.87
CA MET A 219 1.29 -2.36 -2.22
C MET A 219 1.84 -3.43 -3.15
N SER A 220 0.96 -4.23 -3.77
CA SER A 220 1.42 -5.34 -4.63
C SER A 220 2.25 -4.85 -5.81
N GLN A 221 1.91 -3.71 -6.41
CA GLN A 221 2.70 -3.07 -7.46
C GLN A 221 4.11 -2.70 -6.98
N ALA A 222 4.23 -2.06 -5.80
CA ALA A 222 5.51 -1.69 -5.22
C ALA A 222 6.39 -2.92 -4.96
N LEU A 223 5.84 -3.95 -4.31
CA LEU A 223 6.59 -5.14 -3.93
C LEU A 223 7.00 -5.99 -5.14
N ILE A 224 6.13 -6.13 -6.15
CA ILE A 224 6.48 -6.74 -7.43
C ILE A 224 7.65 -5.98 -8.08
N ARG A 225 7.66 -4.65 -7.98
CA ARG A 225 8.73 -3.84 -8.56
C ARG A 225 10.07 -4.05 -7.88
N PHE A 226 10.09 -4.21 -6.54
CA PHE A 226 11.32 -4.59 -5.83
C PHE A 226 11.83 -5.96 -6.25
N ARG A 227 10.96 -6.95 -6.46
CA ARG A 227 11.34 -8.28 -6.96
C ARG A 227 11.91 -8.20 -8.38
N GLN A 228 11.20 -7.55 -9.30
CA GLN A 228 11.64 -7.37 -10.70
C GLN A 228 12.95 -6.61 -10.82
N GLY A 229 13.21 -5.68 -9.90
CA GLY A 229 14.47 -4.95 -9.82
C GLY A 229 15.63 -5.74 -9.24
N GLY A 230 15.39 -6.97 -8.75
CA GLY A 230 16.41 -7.81 -8.12
C GLY A 230 16.84 -7.33 -6.72
N TRP A 231 16.10 -6.40 -6.11
CA TRP A 231 16.39 -5.86 -4.79
C TRP A 231 16.11 -6.86 -3.67
N ILE A 232 15.05 -7.66 -3.85
CA ILE A 232 14.65 -8.69 -2.89
C ILE A 232 14.27 -9.97 -3.65
N ARG A 233 14.62 -11.11 -3.08
CA ARG A 233 14.29 -12.44 -3.60
C ARG A 233 13.58 -13.23 -2.53
N SER A 234 12.67 -14.10 -2.94
CA SER A 234 12.10 -15.09 -2.07
C SER A 234 13.01 -16.33 -1.99
N PRO A 235 12.98 -17.07 -0.87
CA PRO A 235 13.62 -18.38 -0.80
C PRO A 235 13.12 -19.39 -1.84
N THR A 236 11.96 -19.11 -2.45
CA THR A 236 11.33 -19.95 -3.50
C THR A 236 11.68 -19.52 -4.92
N ASP A 237 12.41 -18.39 -5.09
CA ASP A 237 12.85 -17.95 -6.41
C ASP A 237 13.95 -18.90 -6.93
N ASP A 238 13.79 -19.47 -8.13
CA ASP A 238 14.77 -20.36 -8.74
C ASP A 238 16.11 -19.63 -8.94
N TRP A 239 17.20 -20.28 -8.55
CA TRP A 239 18.55 -19.72 -8.56
C TRP A 239 19.15 -19.59 -9.98
N ASP A 240 18.46 -20.09 -11.00
CA ASP A 240 18.97 -20.12 -12.39
C ASP A 240 18.78 -18.83 -13.17
N ASP A 241 17.97 -17.87 -12.67
CA ASP A 241 17.87 -16.54 -13.27
C ASP A 241 18.90 -15.60 -12.64
N GLU A 242 20.11 -15.54 -13.20
CA GLU A 242 21.06 -14.47 -12.89
C GLU A 242 20.38 -13.09 -13.14
N PRO A 243 20.35 -12.19 -12.14
CA PRO A 243 19.76 -10.89 -12.34
C PRO A 243 20.55 -10.17 -13.42
N THR A 244 19.91 -9.85 -14.52
CA THR A 244 20.45 -8.93 -15.53
C THR A 244 20.47 -7.51 -14.96
N TYR A 245 21.32 -7.28 -13.96
CA TYR A 245 21.64 -5.93 -13.49
C TYR A 245 22.46 -5.24 -14.57
N ARG A 246 21.80 -4.50 -15.44
CA ARG A 246 22.48 -3.52 -16.29
C ARG A 246 22.74 -2.29 -15.43
N ARG A 247 24.00 -2.09 -15.03
CA ARG A 247 24.43 -0.79 -14.48
C ARG A 247 23.91 0.33 -15.39
N PRO A 248 23.37 1.43 -14.82
CA PRO A 248 23.09 2.61 -15.60
C PRO A 248 24.37 2.99 -16.35
N VAL A 249 24.27 3.16 -17.67
CA VAL A 249 25.38 3.68 -18.49
C VAL A 249 25.48 5.16 -18.14
N GLU A 250 26.54 5.55 -17.47
CA GLU A 250 26.89 6.96 -17.31
C GLU A 250 27.15 7.52 -18.70
N TYR A 251 26.26 8.37 -19.17
CA TYR A 251 26.53 9.21 -20.33
C TYR A 251 27.34 10.42 -19.85
N TYR A 252 28.57 10.51 -20.33
CA TYR A 252 29.41 11.71 -20.25
C TYR A 252 28.82 12.83 -21.09
#